data_ee9b111f3770f58b6c127c1a92a84557
#
_entry.id   ee9b111f3770f58b6c127c1a92a84557
#
_cell.length_a   1.000
_cell.length_b   1.000
_cell.length_c   1.000
_cell.angle_alpha   90.00
_cell.angle_beta   90.00
_cell.angle_gamma   90.00
#
_symmetry.space_group_name_H-M   'P 1'
#
loop_
_entity.id
_entity.type
_entity.pdbx_description
1 polymer ?
#
loop_
_entity_poly.entity_id
_entity_poly.type
_entity_poly.pdbx_seq_one_letter_code
_entity_poly.pdbx_strand_id
1 'polypeptide(L)'
;MIEQKPDVLFHHFHSIGSKNYLLYVCKLVEKGFKQKIQPIYIQTKNQQQAVQLDKLLWTFKQDSFIPHTIVGASGLDSTPVQIGWNENQFHTAAAIVNLSEEIPISYLESKKIHEIIDDDEVKKNKARERWKNYKAEGCRLGVHQIK
;
A
#
# COMPACT_ATOMS: atom_id res chain seq x y z
N MET A 1 4.77 -9.51 -27.35
CA MET A 1 3.76 -9.36 -26.31
C MET A 1 4.11 -8.18 -25.41
N ILE A 2 3.20 -7.25 -25.27
CA ILE A 2 3.46 -6.05 -24.47
C ILE A 2 3.07 -6.37 -23.02
N GLU A 3 4.06 -6.34 -22.14
CA GLU A 3 3.83 -6.53 -20.74
C GLU A 3 3.26 -5.25 -20.14
N GLN A 4 2.10 -5.35 -19.52
CA GLN A 4 1.44 -4.18 -18.94
C GLN A 4 2.05 -3.85 -17.59
N LYS A 5 2.54 -2.62 -17.45
CA LYS A 5 3.08 -2.13 -16.20
C LYS A 5 1.95 -1.70 -15.27
N PRO A 6 2.14 -1.79 -13.95
CA PRO A 6 1.11 -1.31 -13.03
C PRO A 6 0.91 0.20 -13.13
N ASP A 7 -0.32 0.63 -12.86
CA ASP A 7 -0.62 2.04 -12.65
C ASP A 7 -0.19 2.41 -11.23
N VAL A 8 0.41 3.58 -11.06
CA VAL A 8 0.89 4.04 -9.76
C VAL A 8 0.21 5.36 -9.41
N LEU A 9 -0.48 5.38 -8.27
CA LEU A 9 -1.15 6.57 -7.78
C LEU A 9 -0.50 6.99 -6.47
N PHE A 10 0.01 8.22 -6.44
CA PHE A 10 0.61 8.80 -5.24
C PHE A 10 -0.46 9.59 -4.47
N HIS A 11 -0.72 9.17 -3.24
CA HIS A 11 -1.65 9.85 -2.34
C HIS A 11 -0.82 10.76 -1.42
N HIS A 12 -0.92 12.07 -1.62
CA HIS A 12 -0.07 13.02 -0.91
C HIS A 12 -0.88 13.77 0.15
N PHE A 13 -0.51 13.61 1.40
CA PHE A 13 -1.06 14.33 2.53
C PHE A 13 -0.38 15.69 2.65
N HIS A 14 -1.16 16.72 2.94
CA HIS A 14 -0.65 18.07 3.12
C HIS A 14 -0.44 18.45 4.57
N SER A 15 -0.53 17.50 5.48
CA SER A 15 -0.26 17.74 6.88
C SER A 15 0.57 16.62 7.46
N ILE A 16 1.40 16.98 8.42
CA ILE A 16 2.20 15.99 9.18
C ILE A 16 1.31 15.52 10.32
N GLY A 17 1.09 14.22 10.37
CA GLY A 17 0.30 13.66 11.45
C GLY A 17 -0.17 12.28 11.11
N SER A 18 0.17 11.35 11.97
CA SER A 18 0.00 9.94 11.69
C SER A 18 -1.40 9.40 11.92
N LYS A 19 -2.24 10.09 12.68
CA LYS A 19 -3.56 9.54 13.00
C LYS A 19 -4.43 9.38 11.76
N ASN A 20 -4.43 10.39 10.90
CA ASN A 20 -5.24 10.36 9.68
C ASN A 20 -4.60 9.52 8.58
N TYR A 21 -3.31 9.33 8.65
CA TYR A 21 -2.54 8.59 7.67
C TYR A 21 -2.97 7.10 7.63
N LEU A 22 -2.91 6.41 8.75
CA LEU A 22 -3.30 5.01 8.81
C LEU A 22 -4.80 4.82 8.64
N LEU A 23 -5.61 5.76 9.13
CA LEU A 23 -7.04 5.72 8.94
C LEU A 23 -7.39 5.82 7.45
N TYR A 24 -6.70 6.69 6.73
CA TYR A 24 -6.87 6.81 5.28
C TYR A 24 -6.56 5.48 4.59
N VAL A 25 -5.49 4.82 5.01
CA VAL A 25 -5.13 3.51 4.46
C VAL A 25 -6.25 2.50 4.69
N CYS A 26 -6.83 2.47 5.88
CA CYS A 26 -7.95 1.57 6.17
C CYS A 26 -9.14 1.83 5.25
N LYS A 27 -9.46 3.09 5.02
CA LYS A 27 -10.58 3.47 4.14
C LYS A 27 -10.29 3.10 2.68
N LEU A 28 -9.05 3.29 2.26
CA LEU A 28 -8.63 2.93 0.90
C LEU A 28 -8.73 1.42 0.70
N VAL A 29 -8.27 0.66 1.68
CA VAL A 29 -8.33 -0.80 1.64
C VAL A 29 -9.78 -1.29 1.66
N GLU A 30 -10.63 -0.67 2.47
CA GLU A 30 -12.05 -1.01 2.52
C GLU A 30 -12.70 -0.80 1.15
N LYS A 31 -12.41 0.32 0.51
CA LYS A 31 -12.94 0.62 -0.82
C LYS A 31 -12.53 -0.44 -1.84
N GLY A 32 -11.25 -0.80 -1.83
CA GLY A 32 -10.76 -1.84 -2.73
C GLY A 32 -11.39 -3.18 -2.47
N PHE A 33 -11.51 -3.55 -1.20
CA PHE A 33 -12.12 -4.82 -0.81
C PHE A 33 -13.58 -4.89 -1.27
N LYS A 34 -14.33 -3.81 -1.10
CA LYS A 34 -15.73 -3.76 -1.55
C LYS A 34 -15.87 -3.83 -3.05
N GLN A 35 -14.86 -3.39 -3.79
CA GLN A 35 -14.82 -3.48 -5.25
C GLN A 35 -14.27 -4.83 -5.73
N LYS A 36 -14.05 -5.77 -4.81
CA LYS A 36 -13.53 -7.10 -5.10
C LYS A 36 -12.13 -7.10 -5.70
N ILE A 37 -11.34 -6.09 -5.36
CA ILE A 37 -9.92 -6.05 -5.71
C ILE A 37 -9.18 -6.92 -4.71
N GLN A 38 -8.68 -8.06 -5.15
CA GLN A 38 -8.05 -9.06 -4.28
C GLN A 38 -6.95 -9.79 -5.03
N PRO A 39 -5.87 -10.15 -4.36
CA PRO A 39 -5.52 -9.75 -3.00
C PRO A 39 -4.95 -8.32 -2.98
N ILE A 40 -5.13 -7.63 -1.85
CA ILE A 40 -4.50 -6.34 -1.59
C ILE A 40 -3.34 -6.60 -0.63
N TYR A 41 -2.14 -6.21 -1.02
CA TYR A 41 -0.97 -6.32 -0.16
C TYR A 41 -0.59 -4.94 0.33
N ILE A 42 -0.44 -4.80 1.66
CA ILE A 42 0.00 -3.56 2.26
C ILE A 42 1.43 -3.76 2.76
N GLN A 43 2.35 -3.01 2.18
CA GLN A 43 3.74 -3.06 2.62
C GLN A 43 3.99 -1.95 3.62
N THR A 44 4.16 -2.32 4.88
CA THR A 44 4.45 -1.38 5.94
C THR A 44 5.96 -1.17 6.05
N LYS A 45 6.36 -0.14 6.78
CA LYS A 45 7.79 0.16 6.94
C LYS A 45 8.49 -0.78 7.90
N ASN A 46 7.74 -1.41 8.84
CA ASN A 46 8.29 -2.35 9.80
C ASN A 46 7.17 -3.14 10.47
N GLN A 47 7.56 -4.10 11.31
CA GLN A 47 6.62 -4.95 12.01
C GLN A 47 5.69 -4.15 12.92
N GLN A 48 6.21 -3.13 13.58
CA GLN A 48 5.42 -2.31 14.50
C GLN A 48 4.26 -1.63 13.77
N GLN A 49 4.53 -1.07 12.61
CA GLN A 49 3.47 -0.46 11.81
C GLN A 49 2.47 -1.50 11.32
N ALA A 50 2.93 -2.68 10.97
CA ALA A 50 2.04 -3.76 10.55
C ALA A 50 1.06 -4.13 11.66
N VAL A 51 1.54 -4.24 12.90
CA VAL A 51 0.71 -4.55 14.05
C VAL A 51 -0.30 -3.42 14.33
N GLN A 52 0.15 -2.18 14.22
CA GLN A 52 -0.73 -1.02 14.40
C GLN A 52 -1.87 -1.02 13.37
N LEU A 53 -1.51 -1.28 12.12
CA LEU A 53 -2.49 -1.30 11.03
C LEU A 53 -3.47 -2.46 11.19
N ASP A 54 -2.98 -3.61 11.59
CA ASP A 54 -3.81 -4.79 11.83
C ASP A 54 -4.88 -4.48 12.86
N LYS A 55 -4.50 -3.87 13.98
CA LYS A 55 -5.45 -3.50 15.03
C LYS A 55 -6.45 -2.46 14.53
N LEU A 56 -5.98 -1.49 13.78
CA LEU A 56 -6.84 -0.42 13.29
C LEU A 56 -7.85 -0.94 12.28
N LEU A 57 -7.48 -1.89 11.43
CA LEU A 57 -8.41 -2.49 10.49
C LEU A 57 -9.56 -3.22 11.17
N TRP A 58 -9.34 -3.73 12.39
CA TRP A 58 -10.41 -4.35 13.17
C TRP A 58 -11.36 -3.32 13.78
N THR A 59 -10.91 -2.09 14.02
CA THR A 59 -11.63 -1.14 14.87
C THR A 59 -11.96 0.20 14.22
N PHE A 60 -11.45 0.50 13.02
CA PHE A 60 -11.61 1.84 12.44
C PHE A 60 -13.07 2.18 12.10
N LYS A 61 -13.89 1.17 11.93
CA LYS A 61 -15.28 1.33 11.58
C LYS A 61 -16.09 0.19 12.15
N GLN A 62 -17.12 0.51 12.92
CA GLN A 62 -17.87 -0.48 13.69
C GLN A 62 -18.50 -1.57 12.82
N ASP A 63 -19.04 -1.19 11.66
CA ASP A 63 -19.76 -2.12 10.80
C ASP A 63 -18.91 -2.73 9.69
N SER A 64 -17.62 -2.44 9.69
CA SER A 64 -16.74 -2.94 8.64
C SER A 64 -16.02 -4.20 9.10
N PHE A 65 -16.11 -5.23 8.28
CA PHE A 65 -15.33 -6.44 8.49
C PHE A 65 -14.53 -6.71 7.23
N ILE A 66 -13.21 -6.56 7.34
CA ILE A 66 -12.29 -6.81 6.25
C ILE A 66 -11.39 -7.96 6.66
N PRO A 67 -11.54 -9.14 6.03
CA PRO A 67 -10.61 -10.24 6.34
C PRO A 67 -9.18 -9.84 6.00
N HIS A 68 -8.32 -9.84 7.01
CA HIS A 68 -6.93 -9.45 6.83
C HIS A 68 -6.02 -10.25 7.75
N THR A 69 -4.76 -10.33 7.38
CA THR A 69 -3.77 -11.04 8.16
C THR A 69 -2.41 -10.40 7.98
N ILE A 70 -1.58 -10.49 9.01
CA ILE A 70 -0.16 -10.18 8.87
C ILE A 70 0.49 -11.42 8.27
N VAL A 71 1.14 -11.27 7.12
CA VAL A 71 1.72 -12.40 6.41
C VAL A 71 2.85 -12.99 7.22
N GLY A 72 2.75 -14.28 7.51
CA GLY A 72 3.75 -14.97 8.28
C GLY A 72 4.93 -15.45 7.44
N ALA A 73 5.81 -16.22 8.08
CA ALA A 73 7.01 -16.72 7.42
C ALA A 73 6.71 -17.64 6.24
N SER A 74 5.54 -18.26 6.23
CA SER A 74 5.15 -19.15 5.13
C SER A 74 4.80 -18.41 3.85
N GLY A 75 4.32 -17.17 3.96
CA GLY A 75 3.91 -16.37 2.81
C GLY A 75 2.74 -16.95 2.02
N LEU A 76 2.06 -17.97 2.54
CA LEU A 76 1.02 -18.71 1.83
C LEU A 76 -0.36 -18.38 2.40
N ASP A 77 -0.66 -17.11 2.49
CA ASP A 77 -1.94 -16.70 3.02
C ASP A 77 -2.90 -16.37 1.89
N SER A 78 -4.14 -16.81 2.03
CA SER A 78 -5.18 -16.59 1.03
C SER A 78 -6.18 -15.50 1.43
N THR A 79 -5.93 -14.76 2.52
CA THR A 79 -6.85 -13.69 2.91
C THR A 79 -6.85 -12.58 1.85
N PRO A 80 -8.01 -11.91 1.67
CA PRO A 80 -8.12 -10.83 0.68
C PRO A 80 -7.19 -9.65 0.93
N VAL A 81 -6.86 -9.37 2.18
CA VAL A 81 -5.96 -8.28 2.55
C VAL A 81 -4.80 -8.85 3.35
N GLN A 82 -3.59 -8.57 2.90
CA GLN A 82 -2.37 -9.09 3.51
C GLN A 82 -1.46 -7.94 3.90
N ILE A 83 -0.92 -7.99 5.09
CA ILE A 83 -0.03 -6.96 5.63
C ILE A 83 1.34 -7.56 5.83
N GLY A 84 2.37 -6.91 5.31
CA GLY A 84 3.75 -7.34 5.50
C GLY A 84 4.69 -6.17 5.61
N TRP A 85 5.93 -6.45 5.97
CA TRP A 85 6.99 -5.44 6.03
C TRP A 85 8.25 -5.91 5.33
N ASN A 86 8.21 -7.13 4.81
CA ASN A 86 9.32 -7.73 4.12
C ASN A 86 8.87 -8.11 2.72
N GLU A 87 9.63 -7.70 1.72
CA GLU A 87 9.30 -7.86 0.32
C GLU A 87 9.15 -9.31 -0.13
N ASN A 88 9.70 -10.24 0.63
CA ASN A 88 9.61 -11.66 0.29
C ASN A 88 8.33 -12.32 0.77
N GLN A 89 7.43 -11.57 1.38
CA GLN A 89 6.24 -12.14 2.01
C GLN A 89 5.01 -12.20 1.11
N PHE A 90 5.05 -11.58 -0.07
CA PHE A 90 3.94 -11.73 -0.99
C PHE A 90 4.40 -12.25 -2.35
N HIS A 91 3.49 -12.87 -3.07
CA HIS A 91 3.77 -13.43 -4.38
C HIS A 91 3.14 -12.61 -5.51
N THR A 92 1.83 -12.38 -5.42
CA THR A 92 1.11 -11.57 -6.40
C THR A 92 0.05 -10.76 -5.66
N ALA A 93 -0.28 -9.61 -6.21
CA ALA A 93 -1.32 -8.76 -5.64
C ALA A 93 -2.06 -8.04 -6.75
N ALA A 94 -3.38 -7.90 -6.62
CA ALA A 94 -4.12 -7.05 -7.54
C ALA A 94 -3.78 -5.59 -7.28
N ALA A 95 -3.53 -5.22 -6.02
CA ALA A 95 -3.12 -3.88 -5.64
C ALA A 95 -2.12 -3.95 -4.50
N ILE A 96 -1.17 -3.03 -4.51
CA ILE A 96 -0.21 -2.85 -3.41
C ILE A 96 -0.46 -1.46 -2.82
N VAL A 97 -0.51 -1.39 -1.49
CA VAL A 97 -0.49 -0.13 -0.75
C VAL A 97 0.87 -0.03 -0.10
N ASN A 98 1.68 0.92 -0.54
CA ASN A 98 3.05 1.04 -0.07
C ASN A 98 3.20 2.14 0.96
N LEU A 99 3.53 1.75 2.19
CA LEU A 99 3.81 2.66 3.29
C LEU A 99 5.30 2.71 3.60
N SER A 100 6.10 1.91 2.90
CA SER A 100 7.56 1.89 3.09
C SER A 100 8.22 2.97 2.25
N GLU A 101 9.51 3.16 2.44
CA GLU A 101 10.28 4.17 1.72
C GLU A 101 10.87 3.65 0.42
N GLU A 102 10.70 2.37 0.14
CA GLU A 102 11.28 1.72 -1.04
C GLU A 102 10.19 1.16 -1.94
N ILE A 103 10.53 1.02 -3.21
CA ILE A 103 9.63 0.36 -4.16
C ILE A 103 9.59 -1.13 -3.82
N PRO A 104 8.40 -1.73 -3.65
CA PRO A 104 8.32 -3.17 -3.41
C PRO A 104 8.99 -3.95 -4.55
N ILE A 105 9.81 -4.93 -4.21
CA ILE A 105 10.59 -5.66 -5.20
C ILE A 105 9.68 -6.30 -6.27
N SER A 106 8.56 -6.87 -5.85
CA SER A 106 7.65 -7.56 -6.75
C SER A 106 6.54 -6.67 -7.29
N TYR A 107 6.78 -5.37 -7.40
CA TYR A 107 5.72 -4.44 -7.82
C TYR A 107 5.17 -4.76 -9.20
N LEU A 108 5.98 -5.36 -10.08
CA LEU A 108 5.52 -5.74 -11.42
C LEU A 108 4.50 -6.87 -11.41
N GLU A 109 4.39 -7.59 -10.29
CA GLU A 109 3.39 -8.64 -10.12
C GLU A 109 2.04 -8.09 -9.65
N SER A 110 1.87 -6.77 -9.66
CA SER A 110 0.63 -6.11 -9.29
C SER A 110 0.08 -5.33 -10.47
N LYS A 111 -1.21 -4.99 -10.40
CA LYS A 111 -1.86 -4.18 -11.43
C LYS A 111 -1.91 -2.71 -11.05
N LYS A 112 -1.91 -2.42 -9.75
CA LYS A 112 -1.97 -1.05 -9.27
C LYS A 112 -1.18 -0.91 -7.98
N ILE A 113 -0.52 0.24 -7.85
CA ILE A 113 0.27 0.56 -6.65
C ILE A 113 -0.23 1.89 -6.12
N HIS A 114 -0.55 1.92 -4.83
CA HIS A 114 -0.88 3.14 -4.11
C HIS A 114 0.30 3.50 -3.22
N GLU A 115 0.94 4.63 -3.53
CA GLU A 115 2.01 5.17 -2.71
C GLU A 115 1.40 6.19 -1.76
N ILE A 116 1.59 6.01 -0.46
CA ILE A 116 0.99 6.90 0.54
C ILE A 116 2.11 7.75 1.13
N ILE A 117 2.02 9.07 0.95
CA ILE A 117 3.11 9.98 1.27
C ILE A 117 2.65 11.01 2.29
N ASP A 118 3.39 11.08 3.38
CA ASP A 118 3.23 12.10 4.42
C ASP A 118 3.92 13.40 3.98
N ASP A 119 3.60 14.52 4.64
CA ASP A 119 4.14 15.83 4.29
C ASP A 119 5.46 16.11 5.02
N ASP A 120 6.35 15.15 5.01
CA ASP A 120 7.68 15.22 5.60
C ASP A 120 8.70 15.33 4.49
N GLU A 121 9.67 16.26 4.64
CA GLU A 121 10.64 16.53 3.57
C GLU A 121 11.45 15.30 3.17
N VAL A 122 11.90 14.53 4.15
CA VAL A 122 12.68 13.32 3.85
C VAL A 122 11.85 12.31 3.08
N LYS A 123 10.61 12.09 3.55
CA LYS A 123 9.70 11.15 2.89
C LYS A 123 9.31 11.64 1.49
N LYS A 124 9.09 12.95 1.33
CA LYS A 124 8.77 13.52 0.02
C LYS A 124 9.94 13.35 -0.96
N ASN A 125 11.16 13.54 -0.50
CA ASN A 125 12.34 13.36 -1.36
C ASN A 125 12.48 11.91 -1.81
N LYS A 126 12.27 10.97 -0.91
CA LYS A 126 12.28 9.55 -1.27
C LYS A 126 11.16 9.18 -2.21
N ALA A 127 9.98 9.80 -2.03
CA ALA A 127 8.86 9.60 -2.93
C ALA A 127 9.16 10.12 -4.34
N ARG A 128 9.86 11.25 -4.46
CA ARG A 128 10.28 11.78 -5.76
C ARG A 128 11.22 10.83 -6.48
N GLU A 129 12.08 10.16 -5.73
CA GLU A 129 12.97 9.14 -6.30
C GLU A 129 12.17 7.96 -6.84
N ARG A 130 11.18 7.49 -6.07
CA ARG A 130 10.32 6.40 -6.53
C ARG A 130 9.52 6.81 -7.76
N TRP A 131 9.03 8.04 -7.79
CA TRP A 131 8.31 8.58 -8.94
C TRP A 131 9.18 8.49 -10.20
N LYS A 132 10.43 8.94 -10.11
CA LYS A 132 11.36 8.89 -11.24
C LYS A 132 11.59 7.47 -11.71
N ASN A 133 11.75 6.54 -10.76
CA ASN A 133 11.98 5.14 -11.08
C ASN A 133 10.78 4.51 -11.78
N TYR A 134 9.58 4.74 -11.26
CA TYR A 134 8.37 4.23 -11.90
C TYR A 134 8.19 4.80 -13.30
N LYS A 135 8.48 6.08 -13.46
CA LYS A 135 8.35 6.74 -14.76
C LYS A 135 9.36 6.16 -15.75
N ALA A 136 10.59 5.93 -15.32
CA ALA A 136 11.63 5.35 -16.17
C ALA A 136 11.25 3.93 -16.62
N GLU A 137 10.54 3.21 -15.77
CA GLU A 137 10.10 1.85 -16.09
C GLU A 137 8.83 1.80 -16.94
N GLY A 138 8.23 2.94 -17.26
CA GLY A 138 7.07 3.00 -18.13
C GLY A 138 5.72 2.88 -17.44
N CYS A 139 5.68 3.04 -16.12
CA CYS A 139 4.42 3.03 -15.39
C CYS A 139 3.62 4.31 -15.64
N ARG A 140 2.30 4.19 -15.62
CA ARG A 140 1.42 5.35 -15.67
C ARG A 140 1.30 5.92 -14.26
N LEU A 141 1.56 7.22 -14.11
CA LEU A 141 1.62 7.86 -12.80
C LEU A 141 0.51 8.87 -12.62
N GLY A 142 0.00 8.97 -11.40
CA GLY A 142 -0.97 9.97 -11.02
C GLY A 142 -0.73 10.45 -9.60
N VAL A 143 -1.32 11.58 -9.25
CA VAL A 143 -1.23 12.15 -7.90
C VAL A 143 -2.62 12.51 -7.42
N HIS A 144 -2.93 12.14 -6.19
CA HIS A 144 -4.14 12.53 -5.49
C HIS A 144 -3.75 13.35 -4.27
N GLN A 145 -4.19 14.61 -4.22
CA GLN A 145 -3.89 15.49 -3.10
C GLN A 145 -4.94 15.31 -2.02
N ILE A 146 -4.51 15.07 -0.80
CA ILE A 146 -5.40 14.86 0.34
C ILE A 146 -5.28 16.07 1.26
N LYS A 147 -6.39 16.73 1.49
CA LYS A 147 -6.43 17.93 2.36
C LYS A 147 -6.71 17.59 3.79
#